data_2ed6786ff56d521bc3de83247e069fdc
#
_entry.id   2ed6786ff56d521bc3de83247e069fdc
#
_cell.length_a   1.000
_cell.length_b   1.000
_cell.length_c   1.000
_cell.angle_alpha   90.00
_cell.angle_beta   90.00
_cell.angle_gamma   90.00
#
_symmetry.space_group_name_H-M   'P 1'
#
loop_
_entity.id
_entity.type
_entity.pdbx_description
1 polymer ?
#
loop_
_entity_poly.entity_id
_entity_poly.type
_entity_poly.pdbx_seq_one_letter_code
_entity_poly.pdbx_strand_id
1 'polypeptide(L)'
;MLKFNALILTLVLSSGLLSQGIDMRDEAIEARIKPLANVCMQGEDCGIASSGPGYKVSLIKTSTSTEPAASGSENEHIVQMLNAGSDGVMVFEPAALKIKKGDTVVFKSVDPGHNTASAPNLIPAGASSWESTQGQDFSITFDTEGVYVYQCTPHLVMAMVGLIQVGEATNMAEIQSNLGGFEALIALNQDRLGKYFSQLESL
;
A
#
# COMPACT_ATOMS: atom_id res chain seq x y z
N MET A 1 -50.20 -13.36 32.35
CA MET A 1 -49.67 -13.24 33.70
C MET A 1 -48.70 -14.36 33.98
N LEU A 2 -47.40 -14.09 33.97
CA LEU A 2 -46.42 -14.75 34.82
C LEU A 2 -45.16 -13.93 34.76
N LYS A 3 -44.86 -13.35 35.91
CA LYS A 3 -43.58 -12.64 36.22
C LYS A 3 -42.56 -13.71 36.54
N PHE A 4 -41.38 -13.64 36.02
CA PHE A 4 -40.22 -14.32 36.62
C PHE A 4 -39.03 -13.35 36.82
N ASN A 5 -38.59 -13.40 38.01
CA ASN A 5 -37.67 -12.53 38.71
C ASN A 5 -36.20 -12.63 38.19
N ALA A 6 -35.58 -11.50 38.31
CA ALA A 6 -34.13 -11.33 38.30
C ALA A 6 -33.46 -12.22 39.39
N LEU A 7 -32.37 -12.85 39.04
CA LEU A 7 -31.38 -13.32 40.00
C LEU A 7 -30.02 -12.80 39.58
N ILE A 8 -29.58 -11.78 40.30
CA ILE A 8 -28.23 -11.24 40.28
C ILE A 8 -27.35 -12.26 41.05
N LEU A 9 -26.35 -12.80 40.33
CA LEU A 9 -25.28 -13.53 41.00
C LEU A 9 -23.95 -12.77 40.78
N THR A 10 -23.62 -11.97 41.77
CA THR A 10 -22.30 -11.36 41.98
C THR A 10 -21.31 -12.45 42.35
N LEU A 11 -20.34 -12.70 41.51
CA LEU A 11 -19.14 -13.46 41.90
C LEU A 11 -17.92 -12.54 41.85
N VAL A 12 -17.53 -12.08 43.03
CA VAL A 12 -16.22 -11.44 43.27
C VAL A 12 -15.20 -12.56 43.36
N LEU A 13 -14.25 -12.61 42.47
CA LEU A 13 -13.02 -13.34 42.69
C LEU A 13 -11.84 -12.45 42.31
N SER A 14 -11.21 -12.01 43.39
CA SER A 14 -9.90 -11.40 43.43
C SER A 14 -8.84 -12.39 42.98
N SER A 15 -8.11 -12.05 41.95
CA SER A 15 -6.74 -12.51 41.78
C SER A 15 -6.01 -11.48 40.93
N GLY A 16 -5.20 -10.70 41.61
CA GLY A 16 -4.28 -9.77 41.00
C GLY A 16 -3.21 -10.52 40.21
N LEU A 17 -3.12 -10.19 38.95
CA LEU A 17 -1.87 -10.32 38.21
C LEU A 17 -1.54 -8.91 37.70
N LEU A 18 -0.47 -8.38 38.26
CA LEU A 18 0.18 -7.17 37.83
C LEU A 18 0.54 -7.34 36.34
N SER A 19 -0.15 -6.61 35.48
CA SER A 19 0.36 -6.23 34.18
C SER A 19 1.40 -5.15 34.44
N GLN A 20 2.66 -5.52 34.52
CA GLN A 20 3.76 -4.56 34.43
C GLN A 20 3.83 -4.11 32.97
N GLY A 21 3.11 -3.02 32.68
CA GLY A 21 3.37 -2.22 31.49
C GLY A 21 4.81 -1.73 31.59
N ILE A 22 5.64 -2.11 30.63
CA ILE A 22 6.97 -1.55 30.44
C ILE A 22 6.74 -0.09 30.06
N ASP A 23 6.92 0.81 31.02
CA ASP A 23 6.94 2.25 30.76
C ASP A 23 8.24 2.58 30.04
N MET A 24 8.11 2.81 28.73
CA MET A 24 9.21 3.19 27.82
C MET A 24 9.70 4.63 28.04
N ARG A 25 9.47 5.17 29.21
CA ARG A 25 10.07 6.42 29.68
C ARG A 25 11.26 6.13 30.58
N ASP A 26 12.26 5.49 30.00
CA ASP A 26 13.53 5.33 30.70
C ASP A 26 14.31 6.65 30.58
N GLU A 27 14.23 7.48 31.60
CA GLU A 27 14.99 8.75 31.70
C GLU A 27 16.50 8.55 31.49
N ALA A 28 16.98 7.32 31.65
CA ALA A 28 18.37 6.95 31.39
C ALA A 28 18.76 6.94 29.91
N ILE A 29 17.79 6.76 28.98
CA ILE A 29 18.02 6.82 27.54
C ILE A 29 18.04 8.28 27.07
N GLU A 30 17.16 9.13 27.58
CA GLU A 30 17.15 10.56 27.25
C GLU A 30 18.43 11.27 27.70
N ALA A 31 18.99 10.90 28.84
CA ALA A 31 20.23 11.47 29.37
C ALA A 31 21.48 11.11 28.52
N ARG A 32 21.43 10.02 27.77
CA ARG A 32 22.53 9.59 26.89
C ARG A 32 22.48 10.18 25.48
N ILE A 33 21.30 10.62 25.03
CA ILE A 33 21.11 11.17 23.67
C ILE A 33 21.24 12.70 23.67
N LYS A 34 20.89 13.38 24.76
CA LYS A 34 21.01 14.85 24.87
C LYS A 34 22.39 15.46 24.61
N PRO A 35 23.52 14.82 24.94
CA PRO A 35 24.83 15.41 24.62
C PRO A 35 25.22 15.29 23.15
N LEU A 36 24.56 14.40 22.36
CA LEU A 36 24.90 14.23 20.94
C LEU A 36 24.04 15.11 20.00
N ALA A 37 22.87 15.56 20.44
CA ALA A 37 21.98 16.38 19.64
C ALA A 37 22.31 17.89 19.65
N ASN A 38 23.12 18.37 20.60
CA ASN A 38 23.43 19.80 20.75
C ASN A 38 24.75 20.22 20.12
N VAL A 39 25.47 19.34 19.41
CA VAL A 39 26.79 19.68 18.87
C VAL A 39 26.78 20.23 17.46
N CYS A 40 25.63 20.20 16.74
CA CYS A 40 25.57 20.63 15.33
C CYS A 40 24.41 21.54 14.94
N MET A 41 23.84 22.32 15.88
CA MET A 41 22.71 23.24 15.56
C MET A 41 23.09 24.73 15.42
N GLN A 42 24.35 25.06 15.50
CA GLN A 42 24.80 26.45 15.23
C GLN A 42 25.95 26.36 14.24
N GLY A 43 25.69 26.77 13.01
CA GLY A 43 26.49 26.83 11.80
C GLY A 43 27.94 27.35 11.93
N GLU A 44 28.75 26.71 12.76
CA GLU A 44 30.18 26.95 12.85
C GLU A 44 30.94 25.62 12.77
N ASP A 45 32.02 25.64 12.02
CA ASP A 45 32.92 24.54 11.71
C ASP A 45 33.11 23.52 12.86
N CYS A 46 32.58 22.33 12.71
CA CYS A 46 32.89 21.19 13.55
C CYS A 46 34.31 20.69 13.19
N GLY A 47 35.31 21.42 13.59
CA GLY A 47 36.73 21.02 13.53
C GLY A 47 37.00 19.90 14.52
N ILE A 48 36.96 18.64 14.10
CA ILE A 48 37.54 17.54 14.87
C ILE A 48 39.04 17.53 14.57
N ALA A 49 39.82 18.16 15.43
CA ALA A 49 41.25 17.99 15.43
C ALA A 49 41.57 16.57 15.96
N SER A 50 41.80 15.61 15.11
CA SER A 50 42.41 14.35 15.45
C SER A 50 43.85 14.31 14.89
N SER A 51 44.81 14.51 15.74
CA SER A 51 46.20 14.23 15.49
C SER A 51 46.47 12.72 15.63
N GLY A 52 46.37 11.99 14.51
CA GLY A 52 46.77 10.58 14.42
C GLY A 52 47.06 10.21 12.98
N PRO A 53 48.12 9.40 12.69
CA PRO A 53 48.55 9.19 11.33
C PRO A 53 47.64 8.21 10.57
N GLY A 54 47.06 8.69 9.50
CA GLY A 54 46.78 7.81 8.37
C GLY A 54 45.32 7.35 8.12
N TYR A 55 44.28 8.07 8.58
CA TYR A 55 42.91 7.77 8.14
C TYR A 55 42.34 8.92 7.28
N LYS A 56 42.21 8.67 5.98
CA LYS A 56 41.43 9.54 5.10
C LYS A 56 39.96 9.19 5.32
N VAL A 57 39.23 9.98 6.12
CA VAL A 57 37.79 9.91 6.18
C VAL A 57 37.25 10.59 4.93
N SER A 58 36.83 9.80 3.95
CA SER A 58 36.02 10.30 2.85
C SER A 58 34.66 10.67 3.41
N LEU A 59 34.29 11.95 3.39
CA LEU A 59 32.95 12.42 3.73
C LEU A 59 31.97 11.79 2.75
N ILE A 60 31.31 10.74 3.18
CA ILE A 60 30.10 10.26 2.53
C ILE A 60 29.08 11.38 2.78
N LYS A 61 28.78 12.16 1.75
CA LYS A 61 27.62 13.02 1.76
C LYS A 61 26.43 12.13 2.04
N THR A 62 25.84 12.26 3.21
CA THR A 62 24.56 11.66 3.54
C THR A 62 23.56 12.26 2.57
N SER A 63 23.28 11.52 1.50
CA SER A 63 22.15 11.80 0.66
C SER A 63 20.92 11.65 1.54
N THR A 64 20.28 12.75 1.86
CA THR A 64 18.90 12.77 2.33
C THR A 64 18.16 11.78 1.43
N SER A 65 17.60 10.71 2.01
CA SER A 65 16.71 9.82 1.31
C SER A 65 15.46 10.62 0.97
N THR A 66 15.53 11.27 -0.17
CA THR A 66 14.34 11.72 -0.86
C THR A 66 13.66 10.42 -1.28
N GLU A 67 12.49 10.17 -0.73
CA GLU A 67 11.51 9.24 -1.24
C GLU A 67 11.57 9.28 -2.78
N PRO A 68 11.68 8.16 -3.49
CA PRO A 68 11.69 8.19 -4.93
C PRO A 68 10.34 8.70 -5.40
N ALA A 69 10.24 9.99 -5.65
CA ALA A 69 9.17 10.54 -6.44
C ALA A 69 9.13 9.72 -7.74
N ALA A 70 8.01 9.11 -8.03
CA ALA A 70 7.73 8.42 -9.28
C ALA A 70 7.89 9.44 -10.43
N SER A 71 9.11 9.58 -10.94
CA SER A 71 9.41 10.33 -12.16
C SER A 71 9.16 9.42 -13.35
N GLY A 72 7.90 9.06 -13.57
CA GLY A 72 7.43 8.62 -14.87
C GLY A 72 7.45 9.82 -15.84
N SER A 73 7.61 9.56 -17.13
CA SER A 73 7.27 10.54 -18.17
C SER A 73 5.81 10.98 -17.94
N GLU A 74 5.40 12.15 -18.44
CA GLU A 74 4.02 12.66 -18.23
C GLU A 74 2.90 11.67 -18.60
N ASN A 75 3.24 10.57 -19.29
CA ASN A 75 2.34 9.52 -19.77
C ASN A 75 2.64 8.13 -19.15
N GLU A 76 3.45 8.04 -18.08
CA GLU A 76 3.80 6.79 -17.42
C GLU A 76 3.39 6.82 -15.95
N HIS A 77 2.66 5.80 -15.52
CA HIS A 77 2.16 5.64 -14.16
C HIS A 77 2.72 4.35 -13.56
N ILE A 78 3.12 4.39 -12.30
CA ILE A 78 3.70 3.23 -11.62
C ILE A 78 2.68 2.67 -10.64
N VAL A 79 2.48 1.35 -10.68
CA VAL A 79 1.72 0.57 -9.70
C VAL A 79 2.64 -0.49 -9.11
N GLN A 80 2.81 -0.48 -7.81
CA GLN A 80 3.65 -1.45 -7.09
C GLN A 80 2.83 -2.68 -6.70
N MET A 81 3.43 -3.86 -6.80
CA MET A 81 2.87 -5.13 -6.33
C MET A 81 3.53 -5.48 -5.00
N LEU A 82 2.75 -5.48 -3.90
CA LEU A 82 3.26 -5.51 -2.53
C LEU A 82 2.64 -6.62 -1.69
N ASN A 83 3.47 -7.26 -0.86
CA ASN A 83 2.99 -8.13 0.22
C ASN A 83 2.26 -7.35 1.30
N ALA A 84 2.67 -6.09 1.55
CA ALA A 84 2.03 -5.19 2.50
C ALA A 84 2.16 -3.73 2.03
N GLY A 85 1.08 -2.98 2.11
CA GLY A 85 1.00 -1.55 1.77
C GLY A 85 0.01 -0.81 2.66
N SER A 86 -0.39 0.40 2.26
CA SER A 86 -1.28 1.26 3.05
C SER A 86 -2.65 0.64 3.34
N ASP A 87 -3.16 -0.22 2.45
CA ASP A 87 -4.46 -0.89 2.57
C ASP A 87 -4.37 -2.32 3.13
N GLY A 88 -3.24 -2.69 3.74
CA GLY A 88 -3.04 -3.98 4.36
C GLY A 88 -2.14 -4.91 3.56
N VAL A 89 -2.45 -6.22 3.57
CA VAL A 89 -1.62 -7.24 2.91
C VAL A 89 -2.13 -7.57 1.51
N MET A 90 -1.21 -8.00 0.64
CA MET A 90 -1.48 -8.38 -0.76
C MET A 90 -2.24 -7.26 -1.48
N VAL A 91 -1.51 -6.23 -1.89
CA VAL A 91 -2.07 -5.01 -2.48
C VAL A 91 -1.31 -4.55 -3.72
N PHE A 92 -2.02 -3.85 -4.60
CA PHE A 92 -1.44 -2.93 -5.58
C PHE A 92 -1.41 -1.53 -4.98
N GLU A 93 -0.36 -0.76 -5.23
CA GLU A 93 -0.26 0.60 -4.72
C GLU A 93 0.29 1.56 -5.78
N PRO A 94 -0.50 2.57 -6.21
CA PRO A 94 -1.90 2.82 -5.84
C PRO A 94 -2.85 1.75 -6.40
N ALA A 95 -3.93 1.45 -5.67
CA ALA A 95 -4.93 0.47 -6.07
C ALA A 95 -6.00 1.04 -7.02
N ALA A 96 -6.25 2.34 -6.97
CA ALA A 96 -7.14 3.07 -7.86
C ALA A 96 -6.36 4.17 -8.59
N LEU A 97 -6.52 4.26 -9.91
CA LEU A 97 -5.75 5.15 -10.76
C LEU A 97 -6.63 5.73 -11.87
N LYS A 98 -6.55 7.06 -12.10
CA LYS A 98 -7.11 7.70 -13.31
C LYS A 98 -5.99 8.13 -14.24
N ILE A 99 -6.10 7.75 -15.49
CA ILE A 99 -5.12 8.02 -16.54
C ILE A 99 -5.80 8.51 -17.80
N LYS A 100 -5.02 9.01 -18.74
CA LYS A 100 -5.49 9.39 -20.08
C LYS A 100 -5.36 8.23 -21.05
N LYS A 101 -6.17 8.24 -22.09
CA LYS A 101 -5.99 7.35 -23.22
C LYS A 101 -4.59 7.52 -23.84
N GLY A 102 -3.89 6.44 -24.07
CA GLY A 102 -2.52 6.41 -24.56
C GLY A 102 -1.45 6.39 -23.47
N ASP A 103 -1.84 6.53 -22.21
CA ASP A 103 -0.90 6.40 -21.08
C ASP A 103 -0.50 4.95 -20.86
N THR A 104 0.68 4.77 -20.29
CA THR A 104 1.26 3.47 -19.95
C THR A 104 1.27 3.28 -18.44
N VAL A 105 0.83 2.12 -17.98
CA VAL A 105 0.99 1.71 -16.59
C VAL A 105 2.09 0.66 -16.50
N VAL A 106 3.05 0.91 -15.60
CA VAL A 106 4.14 0.01 -15.25
C VAL A 106 3.85 -0.64 -13.91
N PHE A 107 3.55 -1.91 -13.93
CA PHE A 107 3.40 -2.72 -12.71
C PHE A 107 4.78 -3.20 -12.26
N LYS A 108 5.22 -2.73 -11.09
CA LYS A 108 6.50 -3.07 -10.49
C LYS A 108 6.38 -4.26 -9.55
N SER A 109 7.12 -5.32 -9.81
CA SER A 109 7.25 -6.47 -8.93
C SER A 109 8.22 -6.15 -7.78
N VAL A 110 7.75 -5.34 -6.83
CA VAL A 110 8.55 -4.94 -5.66
C VAL A 110 8.75 -6.14 -4.74
N ASP A 111 7.65 -6.82 -4.42
CA ASP A 111 7.70 -8.08 -3.68
C ASP A 111 7.52 -9.29 -4.62
N PRO A 112 8.15 -10.43 -4.32
CA PRO A 112 8.03 -11.62 -5.15
C PRO A 112 6.65 -12.27 -5.02
N GLY A 113 6.27 -13.07 -6.03
CA GLY A 113 5.07 -13.90 -5.96
C GLY A 113 3.80 -13.24 -6.50
N HIS A 114 3.89 -12.05 -7.06
CA HIS A 114 2.77 -11.33 -7.65
C HIS A 114 2.82 -11.32 -9.18
N ASN A 115 1.65 -11.16 -9.78
CA ASN A 115 1.46 -10.80 -11.18
C ASN A 115 0.33 -9.78 -11.30
N THR A 116 0.09 -9.28 -12.50
CA THR A 116 -1.09 -8.49 -12.84
C THR A 116 -1.81 -9.13 -14.02
N ALA A 117 -3.13 -9.23 -13.91
CA ALA A 117 -3.99 -9.76 -14.97
C ALA A 117 -5.30 -8.97 -15.00
N SER A 118 -5.83 -8.73 -16.19
CA SER A 118 -7.17 -8.16 -16.35
C SER A 118 -8.23 -9.12 -15.82
N ALA A 119 -9.22 -8.61 -15.07
CA ALA A 119 -10.33 -9.41 -14.60
C ALA A 119 -11.28 -9.75 -15.77
N PRO A 120 -11.67 -11.01 -15.93
CA PRO A 120 -12.55 -11.43 -17.03
C PRO A 120 -13.88 -10.66 -17.02
N ASN A 121 -14.30 -10.16 -18.19
CA ASN A 121 -15.55 -9.39 -18.38
C ASN A 121 -15.67 -8.09 -17.55
N LEU A 122 -14.56 -7.59 -17.01
CA LEU A 122 -14.51 -6.37 -16.20
C LEU A 122 -13.51 -5.35 -16.80
N ILE A 123 -13.36 -5.35 -18.12
CA ILE A 123 -12.62 -4.37 -18.90
C ILE A 123 -13.50 -3.84 -20.02
N PRO A 124 -13.20 -2.67 -20.62
CA PRO A 124 -14.00 -2.11 -21.69
C PRO A 124 -14.09 -3.05 -22.92
N ALA A 125 -15.22 -3.05 -23.60
CA ALA A 125 -15.40 -3.80 -24.83
C ALA A 125 -14.36 -3.36 -25.89
N GLY A 126 -13.70 -4.35 -26.51
CA GLY A 126 -12.63 -4.10 -27.49
C GLY A 126 -11.25 -3.80 -26.89
N ALA A 127 -11.13 -3.66 -25.58
CA ALA A 127 -9.83 -3.58 -24.92
C ALA A 127 -9.12 -4.93 -24.91
N SER A 128 -7.79 -4.90 -25.01
CA SER A 128 -6.98 -6.10 -24.89
C SER A 128 -6.88 -6.57 -23.42
N SER A 129 -7.12 -7.85 -23.19
CA SER A 129 -6.82 -8.48 -21.92
C SER A 129 -5.31 -8.72 -21.77
N TRP A 130 -4.83 -8.79 -20.53
CA TRP A 130 -3.43 -9.11 -20.23
C TRP A 130 -3.30 -10.09 -19.06
N GLU A 131 -2.17 -10.77 -19.01
CA GLU A 131 -1.69 -11.50 -17.86
C GLU A 131 -0.18 -11.47 -17.88
N SER A 132 0.44 -10.94 -16.80
CA SER A 132 1.90 -10.86 -16.71
C SER A 132 2.51 -12.12 -16.10
N THR A 133 3.80 -12.33 -16.37
CA THR A 133 4.59 -13.36 -15.69
C THR A 133 4.76 -13.00 -14.21
N GLN A 134 4.57 -13.97 -13.33
CA GLN A 134 4.73 -13.79 -11.89
C GLN A 134 6.17 -13.39 -11.53
N GLY A 135 6.31 -12.40 -10.65
CA GLY A 135 7.60 -11.93 -10.16
C GLY A 135 8.38 -11.07 -11.16
N GLN A 136 7.75 -10.57 -12.22
CA GLN A 136 8.36 -9.69 -13.21
C GLN A 136 7.61 -8.37 -13.32
N ASP A 137 8.35 -7.31 -13.64
CA ASP A 137 7.76 -6.04 -14.04
C ASP A 137 6.97 -6.22 -15.34
N PHE A 138 5.87 -5.49 -15.46
CA PHE A 138 5.02 -5.53 -16.65
C PHE A 138 4.52 -4.14 -16.99
N SER A 139 4.52 -3.81 -18.29
CA SER A 139 4.04 -2.53 -18.80
C SER A 139 2.95 -2.73 -19.83
N ILE A 140 1.91 -1.90 -19.77
CA ILE A 140 0.82 -1.92 -20.74
C ILE A 140 0.35 -0.49 -21.03
N THR A 141 0.11 -0.19 -22.30
CA THR A 141 -0.48 1.07 -22.76
C THR A 141 -1.99 0.91 -22.94
N PHE A 142 -2.77 1.87 -22.48
CA PHE A 142 -4.22 1.82 -22.46
C PHE A 142 -4.82 2.70 -23.56
N ASP A 143 -5.26 2.08 -24.66
CA ASP A 143 -5.81 2.76 -25.84
C ASP A 143 -7.33 2.80 -25.92
N THR A 144 -8.03 2.19 -24.98
CA THR A 144 -9.49 2.15 -24.92
C THR A 144 -9.99 2.80 -23.63
N GLU A 145 -10.90 3.76 -23.74
CA GLU A 145 -11.50 4.43 -22.59
C GLU A 145 -12.45 3.53 -21.83
N GLY A 146 -12.52 3.71 -20.51
CA GLY A 146 -13.36 2.97 -19.61
C GLY A 146 -12.64 2.56 -18.33
N VAL A 147 -13.32 1.78 -17.50
CA VAL A 147 -12.79 1.24 -16.24
C VAL A 147 -12.32 -0.19 -16.44
N TYR A 148 -11.14 -0.47 -15.98
CA TYR A 148 -10.50 -1.78 -15.97
C TYR A 148 -10.37 -2.25 -14.53
N VAL A 149 -10.93 -3.42 -14.24
CA VAL A 149 -10.64 -4.16 -13.01
C VAL A 149 -9.50 -5.12 -13.29
N TYR A 150 -8.51 -5.19 -12.41
CA TYR A 150 -7.42 -6.12 -12.53
C TYR A 150 -7.11 -6.81 -11.20
N GLN A 151 -6.37 -7.90 -11.26
CA GLN A 151 -6.12 -8.79 -10.14
C GLN A 151 -4.69 -9.32 -10.14
N CYS A 152 -4.24 -9.78 -8.99
CA CYS A 152 -3.13 -10.71 -8.89
C CYS A 152 -3.71 -12.13 -8.88
N THR A 153 -3.39 -12.95 -9.88
CA THR A 153 -3.98 -14.28 -10.06
C THR A 153 -3.84 -15.18 -8.82
N PRO A 154 -2.64 -15.33 -8.19
CA PRO A 154 -2.50 -16.17 -7.00
C PRO A 154 -3.16 -15.59 -5.73
N HIS A 155 -3.39 -14.28 -5.67
CA HIS A 155 -3.88 -13.62 -4.45
C HIS A 155 -5.29 -13.00 -4.59
N LEU A 156 -6.03 -13.34 -5.65
CA LEU A 156 -7.41 -12.88 -5.84
C LEU A 156 -8.29 -13.21 -4.63
N VAL A 157 -8.14 -14.41 -4.07
CA VAL A 157 -8.89 -14.86 -2.89
C VAL A 157 -8.71 -13.93 -1.67
N MET A 158 -7.62 -13.18 -1.62
CA MET A 158 -7.29 -12.19 -0.58
C MET A 158 -7.67 -10.75 -0.97
N ALA A 159 -8.36 -10.57 -2.09
CA ALA A 159 -8.69 -9.29 -2.70
C ALA A 159 -7.45 -8.47 -3.11
N MET A 160 -6.41 -9.11 -3.66
CA MET A 160 -5.36 -8.37 -4.35
C MET A 160 -5.87 -7.95 -5.73
N VAL A 161 -6.53 -6.83 -5.77
CA VAL A 161 -7.23 -6.24 -6.92
C VAL A 161 -6.91 -4.76 -7.07
N GLY A 162 -7.16 -4.19 -8.24
CA GLY A 162 -7.04 -2.76 -8.46
C GLY A 162 -7.93 -2.28 -9.61
N LEU A 163 -8.03 -0.96 -9.75
CA LEU A 163 -8.85 -0.28 -10.74
C LEU A 163 -8.03 0.74 -11.52
N ILE A 164 -8.22 0.78 -12.83
CA ILE A 164 -7.70 1.84 -13.69
C ILE A 164 -8.86 2.41 -14.48
N GLN A 165 -9.10 3.71 -14.36
CA GLN A 165 -9.99 4.45 -15.25
C GLN A 165 -9.16 5.16 -16.31
N VAL A 166 -9.46 4.88 -17.56
CA VAL A 166 -8.85 5.51 -18.74
C VAL A 166 -9.86 6.49 -19.33
N GLY A 167 -9.57 7.79 -19.28
CA GLY A 167 -10.51 8.80 -19.74
C GLY A 167 -11.90 8.68 -19.09
N GLU A 168 -12.95 8.58 -19.91
CA GLU A 168 -14.33 8.45 -19.43
C GLU A 168 -14.66 7.01 -19.02
N ALA A 169 -15.46 6.86 -17.96
CA ALA A 169 -15.88 5.55 -17.42
C ALA A 169 -17.05 4.95 -18.22
N THR A 170 -16.81 4.60 -19.49
CA THR A 170 -17.84 4.26 -20.49
C THR A 170 -18.54 2.94 -20.25
N ASN A 171 -17.99 2.03 -19.41
CA ASN A 171 -18.46 0.65 -19.21
C ASN A 171 -18.92 0.35 -17.77
N MET A 172 -19.28 1.36 -16.96
CA MET A 172 -19.68 1.15 -15.57
C MET A 172 -20.90 0.25 -15.41
N ALA A 173 -21.86 0.32 -16.33
CA ALA A 173 -23.06 -0.52 -16.30
C ALA A 173 -22.73 -2.01 -16.51
N GLU A 174 -21.82 -2.31 -17.41
CA GLU A 174 -21.31 -3.67 -17.67
C GLU A 174 -20.50 -4.18 -16.49
N ILE A 175 -19.64 -3.34 -15.90
CA ILE A 175 -18.90 -3.70 -14.71
C ILE A 175 -19.86 -4.07 -13.58
N GLN A 176 -20.85 -3.21 -13.27
CA GLN A 176 -21.82 -3.46 -12.21
C GLN A 176 -22.60 -4.76 -12.43
N SER A 177 -22.95 -5.10 -13.68
CA SER A 177 -23.66 -6.33 -13.99
C SER A 177 -22.82 -7.59 -13.81
N ASN A 178 -21.50 -7.51 -13.99
CA ASN A 178 -20.59 -8.65 -13.96
C ASN A 178 -19.82 -8.78 -12.62
N LEU A 179 -19.82 -7.73 -11.79
CA LEU A 179 -19.00 -7.60 -10.59
C LEU A 179 -19.27 -8.71 -9.57
N GLY A 180 -20.55 -9.05 -9.34
CA GLY A 180 -20.92 -10.06 -8.33
C GLY A 180 -20.30 -11.45 -8.58
N GLY A 181 -20.12 -11.83 -9.84
CA GLY A 181 -19.43 -13.08 -10.19
C GLY A 181 -17.94 -13.05 -9.85
N PHE A 182 -17.32 -11.90 -9.98
CA PHE A 182 -15.90 -11.69 -9.63
C PHE A 182 -15.72 -11.61 -8.11
N GLU A 183 -16.56 -10.85 -7.42
CA GLU A 183 -16.54 -10.72 -5.96
C GLU A 183 -16.75 -12.06 -5.25
N ALA A 184 -17.53 -12.98 -5.82
CA ALA A 184 -17.72 -14.32 -5.28
C ALA A 184 -16.42 -15.16 -5.21
N LEU A 185 -15.37 -14.78 -5.93
CA LEU A 185 -14.05 -15.43 -5.88
C LEU A 185 -13.18 -14.90 -4.72
N ILE A 186 -13.60 -13.81 -4.07
CA ILE A 186 -12.87 -13.14 -3.01
C ILE A 186 -13.38 -13.65 -1.66
N ALA A 187 -12.51 -14.25 -0.85
CA ALA A 187 -12.86 -14.76 0.47
C ALA A 187 -12.49 -13.80 1.61
N LEU A 188 -11.42 -13.01 1.44
CA LEU A 188 -10.91 -12.07 2.46
C LEU A 188 -10.97 -10.64 1.93
N ASN A 189 -11.15 -9.66 2.82
CA ASN A 189 -11.20 -8.23 2.48
C ASN A 189 -12.25 -7.92 1.39
N GLN A 190 -13.44 -8.49 1.50
CA GLN A 190 -14.50 -8.40 0.49
C GLN A 190 -14.99 -6.96 0.23
N ASP A 191 -14.78 -6.05 1.18
CA ASP A 191 -15.08 -4.62 1.08
C ASP A 191 -14.06 -3.82 0.25
N ARG A 192 -12.88 -4.41 -0.01
CA ARG A 192 -11.75 -3.70 -0.62
C ARG A 192 -12.07 -3.17 -2.01
N LEU A 193 -12.71 -3.97 -2.85
CA LEU A 193 -13.05 -3.55 -4.21
C LEU A 193 -14.03 -2.37 -4.21
N GLY A 194 -15.07 -2.41 -3.36
CA GLY A 194 -16.01 -1.29 -3.18
C GLY A 194 -15.32 -0.02 -2.68
N LYS A 195 -14.37 -0.15 -1.77
CA LYS A 195 -13.52 0.95 -1.30
C LYS A 195 -12.73 1.57 -2.46
N TYR A 196 -12.16 0.76 -3.34
CA TYR A 196 -11.38 1.24 -4.48
C TYR A 196 -12.25 1.94 -5.54
N PHE A 197 -13.48 1.49 -5.77
CA PHE A 197 -14.42 2.24 -6.60
C PHE A 197 -14.70 3.62 -6.02
N SER A 198 -14.93 3.72 -4.70
CA SER A 198 -15.13 5.01 -4.02
C SER A 198 -13.89 5.91 -4.09
N GLN A 199 -12.69 5.34 -3.99
CA GLN A 199 -11.45 6.08 -4.20
C GLN A 199 -11.36 6.60 -5.63
N LEU A 200 -11.66 5.77 -6.63
CA LEU A 200 -11.64 6.14 -8.04
C LEU A 200 -12.57 7.32 -8.34
N GLU A 201 -13.75 7.36 -7.74
CA GLU A 201 -14.70 8.47 -7.88
C GLU A 201 -14.16 9.79 -7.30
N SER A 202 -13.29 9.71 -6.29
CA SER A 202 -12.73 10.89 -5.59
C SER A 202 -11.47 11.46 -6.25
N LEU A 203 -10.85 10.75 -7.21
CA LEU A 203 -9.69 11.21 -8.00
C LEU A 203 -10.15 12.13 -9.14
#